data_29125dc266292d57c7f167b57323a52f
#
_entry.id   29125dc266292d57c7f167b57323a52f
#
_cell.length_a   1.000
_cell.length_b   1.000
_cell.length_c   1.000
_cell.angle_alpha   90.00
_cell.angle_beta   90.00
_cell.angle_gamma   90.00
#
_symmetry.space_group_name_H-M   'P 1'
#
loop_
_entity.id
_entity.type
_entity.pdbx_description
1 polymer ?
#
loop_
_entity_poly.entity_id
_entity_poly.type
_entity_poly.pdbx_seq_one_letter_code
_entity_poly.pdbx_strand_id
1 'polypeptide(L)'
;PIPRLPDGHVDLTGPWVGGGSNGDIERDGGLKPGALPLLPWAKELRDKRLTKDEPYTACLPMSVPRVNPYPWKFAFSYTSKGLTHIYVLHETGDAGAHRVVYMDGRKHPDDLIPSWWGHSIGRWEGDTLVIDTVGYNDKFWFDSRGTPHTEQLHTIERWTRISYGRIVNEFTLEDPGAFSKPVQLKFTGRLLRPNLKT
;
A
#
# COMPACT_ATOMS: atom_id res chain seq x y z
N PRO A 1 -22.16 11.12 -8.98
CA PRO A 1 -22.33 10.13 -7.92
C PRO A 1 -21.17 9.15 -7.91
N ILE A 2 -20.86 8.61 -6.76
CA ILE A 2 -19.84 7.54 -6.59
C ILE A 2 -20.51 6.22 -7.02
N PRO A 3 -19.89 5.43 -7.94
CA PRO A 3 -20.45 4.15 -8.35
C PRO A 3 -20.43 3.12 -7.22
N ARG A 4 -21.37 2.16 -7.28
CA ARG A 4 -21.47 1.07 -6.30
C ARG A 4 -21.46 -0.28 -6.99
N LEU A 5 -20.96 -1.28 -6.28
CA LEU A 5 -21.00 -2.68 -6.65
C LEU A 5 -22.43 -3.25 -6.43
N PRO A 6 -22.76 -4.40 -7.02
CA PRO A 6 -24.09 -5.03 -6.85
C PRO A 6 -24.44 -5.36 -5.40
N ASP A 7 -23.44 -5.56 -4.54
CA ASP A 7 -23.60 -5.82 -3.10
C ASP A 7 -23.80 -4.53 -2.26
N GLY A 8 -23.82 -3.36 -2.91
CA GLY A 8 -24.04 -2.05 -2.30
C GLY A 8 -22.80 -1.33 -1.82
N HIS A 9 -21.64 -2.00 -1.73
CA HIS A 9 -20.38 -1.35 -1.38
C HIS A 9 -19.93 -0.38 -2.48
N VAL A 10 -19.12 0.60 -2.11
CA VAL A 10 -18.50 1.52 -3.06
C VAL A 10 -17.63 0.75 -4.04
N ASP A 11 -17.79 1.02 -5.33
CA ASP A 11 -16.94 0.49 -6.37
C ASP A 11 -15.56 1.16 -6.32
N LEU A 12 -14.56 0.43 -5.85
CA LEU A 12 -13.17 0.87 -5.81
C LEU A 12 -12.35 0.38 -7.01
N THR A 13 -12.96 -0.34 -7.98
CA THR A 13 -12.23 -0.76 -9.19
C THR A 13 -11.63 0.45 -9.90
N GLY A 14 -10.48 0.25 -10.52
CA GLY A 14 -9.75 1.32 -11.19
C GLY A 14 -9.90 1.29 -12.70
N PRO A 15 -8.94 1.83 -13.45
CA PRO A 15 -7.54 2.02 -13.04
C PRO A 15 -7.28 3.32 -12.27
N TRP A 16 -6.46 3.23 -11.26
CA TRP A 16 -6.00 4.35 -10.44
C TRP A 16 -4.53 4.67 -10.69
N VAL A 17 -4.11 5.90 -10.37
CA VAL A 17 -2.69 6.28 -10.26
C VAL A 17 -2.53 7.19 -9.05
N GLY A 18 -1.43 7.05 -8.33
CA GLY A 18 -1.23 7.65 -7.01
C GLY A 18 -1.85 6.82 -5.88
N GLY A 19 -1.95 7.36 -4.70
CA GLY A 19 -2.42 6.64 -3.51
C GLY A 19 -1.30 6.00 -2.70
N GLY A 20 -0.04 6.34 -2.97
CA GLY A 20 1.14 5.93 -2.22
C GLY A 20 2.34 6.83 -2.45
N SER A 21 3.49 6.44 -1.88
CA SER A 21 4.74 7.19 -1.97
C SER A 21 5.54 6.82 -3.23
N ASN A 22 6.32 7.76 -3.72
CA ASN A 22 7.33 7.49 -4.75
C ASN A 22 8.73 7.95 -4.30
N GLY A 23 8.95 9.25 -4.23
CA GLY A 23 10.27 9.82 -3.97
C GLY A 23 10.58 10.07 -2.50
N ASP A 24 9.57 10.45 -1.73
CA ASP A 24 9.70 10.87 -0.34
C ASP A 24 8.39 10.60 0.41
N ILE A 25 8.41 9.64 1.31
CA ILE A 25 7.22 9.22 2.06
C ILE A 25 6.67 10.34 2.96
N GLU A 26 7.52 11.25 3.47
CA GLU A 26 7.08 12.39 4.28
C GLU A 26 6.26 13.35 3.43
N ARG A 27 6.84 13.82 2.33
CA ARG A 27 6.18 14.76 1.40
C ARG A 27 4.92 14.14 0.80
N ASP A 28 5.04 12.93 0.27
CA ASP A 28 3.95 12.26 -0.46
C ASP A 28 2.82 11.87 0.49
N GLY A 29 3.13 11.55 1.74
CA GLY A 29 2.20 11.22 2.81
C GLY A 29 1.68 12.41 3.62
N GLY A 30 2.05 13.66 3.22
CA GLY A 30 1.52 14.88 3.83
C GLY A 30 2.20 15.30 5.14
N LEU A 31 3.39 14.77 5.44
CA LEU A 31 4.17 15.17 6.59
C LEU A 31 5.12 16.33 6.24
N LYS A 32 5.56 17.06 7.28
CA LYS A 32 6.64 18.04 7.16
C LYS A 32 7.98 17.31 7.01
N PRO A 33 8.95 17.87 6.29
CA PRO A 33 10.31 17.32 6.22
C PRO A 33 10.89 17.07 7.60
N GLY A 34 11.46 15.89 7.83
CA GLY A 34 12.04 15.48 9.11
C GLY A 34 11.04 15.06 10.18
N ALA A 35 9.74 14.91 9.83
CA ALA A 35 8.70 14.53 10.78
C ALA A 35 8.59 13.01 11.02
N LEU A 36 9.23 12.19 10.19
CA LEU A 36 9.27 10.74 10.44
C LEU A 36 10.02 10.45 11.75
N PRO A 37 9.37 9.76 12.69
CA PRO A 37 9.98 9.46 13.99
C PRO A 37 10.93 8.25 13.92
N LEU A 38 11.88 8.28 12.98
CA LEU A 38 12.87 7.23 12.79
C LEU A 38 13.75 7.06 14.03
N LEU A 39 14.02 5.80 14.38
CA LEU A 39 15.06 5.48 15.34
C LEU A 39 16.44 5.85 14.80
N PRO A 40 17.45 6.11 15.66
CA PRO A 40 18.76 6.59 15.23
C PRO A 40 19.42 5.75 14.13
N TRP A 41 19.38 4.42 14.25
CA TRP A 41 19.94 3.52 13.25
C TRP A 41 19.22 3.59 11.90
N ALA A 42 17.89 3.71 11.93
CA ALA A 42 17.08 3.78 10.72
C ALA A 42 17.32 5.11 9.97
N LYS A 43 17.47 6.20 10.72
CA LYS A 43 17.85 7.49 10.16
C LYS A 43 19.26 7.45 9.55
N GLU A 44 20.23 6.92 10.27
CA GLU A 44 21.61 6.77 9.79
C GLU A 44 21.68 5.90 8.53
N LEU A 45 20.94 4.77 8.50
CA LEU A 45 20.88 3.90 7.33
C LEU A 45 20.26 4.62 6.13
N ARG A 46 19.12 5.34 6.32
CA ARG A 46 18.49 6.12 5.26
C ARG A 46 19.46 7.17 4.69
N ASP A 47 20.18 7.88 5.56
CA ASP A 47 21.09 8.96 5.15
C ASP A 47 22.33 8.43 4.38
N LYS A 48 22.69 7.13 4.55
CA LYS A 48 23.80 6.45 3.85
C LYS A 48 23.38 5.79 2.54
N ARG A 49 22.11 5.44 2.36
CA ARG A 49 21.62 4.74 1.18
C ARG A 49 21.70 5.63 -0.07
N LEU A 50 22.10 5.03 -1.18
CA LEU A 50 22.14 5.67 -2.48
C LEU A 50 21.06 5.08 -3.38
N THR A 51 20.47 5.87 -4.24
CA THR A 51 19.41 5.43 -5.16
C THR A 51 19.83 4.22 -6.02
N LYS A 52 21.10 4.10 -6.37
CA LYS A 52 21.63 2.95 -7.12
C LYS A 52 21.53 1.62 -6.34
N ASP A 53 21.44 1.67 -5.02
CA ASP A 53 21.39 0.51 -4.12
C ASP A 53 19.93 0.11 -3.82
N GLU A 54 18.96 0.80 -4.41
CA GLU A 54 17.55 0.48 -4.24
C GLU A 54 17.23 -0.92 -4.80
N PRO A 55 16.55 -1.79 -4.02
CA PRO A 55 16.21 -3.15 -4.46
C PRO A 55 15.49 -3.22 -5.81
N TYR A 56 14.67 -2.22 -6.12
CA TYR A 56 13.99 -2.11 -7.41
C TYR A 56 14.95 -2.05 -8.61
N THR A 57 16.15 -1.49 -8.45
CA THR A 57 17.16 -1.46 -9.54
C THR A 57 17.66 -2.86 -9.92
N ALA A 58 17.46 -3.84 -9.03
CA ALA A 58 17.72 -5.26 -9.24
C ALA A 58 16.45 -6.06 -9.60
N CYS A 59 15.38 -5.40 -10.07
CA CYS A 59 14.07 -5.99 -10.40
C CYS A 59 13.38 -6.68 -9.22
N LEU A 60 13.66 -6.25 -7.99
CA LEU A 60 12.98 -6.73 -6.78
C LEU A 60 11.72 -5.89 -6.51
N PRO A 61 10.69 -6.47 -5.87
CA PRO A 61 9.43 -5.78 -5.63
C PRO A 61 9.57 -4.52 -4.75
N MET A 62 8.80 -3.49 -5.06
CA MET A 62 8.77 -2.24 -4.28
C MET A 62 7.86 -2.28 -3.06
N SER A 63 6.85 -3.15 -3.06
CA SER A 63 5.81 -3.22 -2.03
C SER A 63 5.06 -1.90 -1.74
N VAL A 64 4.23 -1.86 -0.72
CA VAL A 64 3.43 -0.69 -0.34
C VAL A 64 4.16 0.18 0.69
N PRO A 65 3.97 1.50 0.69
CA PRO A 65 3.14 2.30 -0.22
C PRO A 65 3.86 2.71 -1.52
N ARG A 66 5.10 2.28 -1.73
CA ARG A 66 5.98 2.70 -2.83
C ARG A 66 5.44 2.35 -4.22
N VAL A 67 4.76 1.21 -4.35
CA VAL A 67 4.25 0.72 -5.63
C VAL A 67 3.03 1.50 -6.16
N ASN A 68 2.27 2.14 -5.29
CA ASN A 68 0.99 2.76 -5.63
C ASN A 68 1.06 4.05 -6.48
N PRO A 69 2.16 4.80 -6.61
CA PRO A 69 2.23 5.91 -7.55
C PRO A 69 2.05 5.50 -9.01
N TYR A 70 2.38 4.26 -9.36
CA TYR A 70 2.18 3.69 -10.70
C TYR A 70 0.70 3.31 -10.90
N PRO A 71 0.25 3.04 -12.14
CA PRO A 71 -1.11 2.58 -12.38
C PRO A 71 -1.41 1.27 -11.64
N TRP A 72 -2.59 1.21 -11.03
CA TRP A 72 -3.03 0.05 -10.28
C TRP A 72 -4.55 -0.04 -10.25
N LYS A 73 -5.08 -1.21 -9.86
CA LYS A 73 -6.52 -1.41 -9.68
C LYS A 73 -6.83 -2.46 -8.62
N PHE A 74 -8.01 -2.35 -8.04
CA PHE A 74 -8.63 -3.45 -7.31
C PHE A 74 -9.39 -4.37 -8.28
N ALA A 75 -9.24 -5.69 -8.11
CA ALA A 75 -10.02 -6.71 -8.78
C ALA A 75 -10.72 -7.57 -7.73
N PHE A 76 -12.04 -7.58 -7.74
CA PHE A 76 -12.86 -8.26 -6.74
C PHE A 76 -13.18 -9.67 -7.20
N SER A 77 -12.96 -10.66 -6.32
CA SER A 77 -13.26 -12.07 -6.58
C SER A 77 -14.41 -12.54 -5.70
N TYR A 78 -15.51 -12.93 -6.36
CA TYR A 78 -16.72 -13.41 -5.71
C TYR A 78 -16.87 -14.91 -5.90
N THR A 79 -17.48 -15.56 -4.89
CA THR A 79 -17.99 -16.92 -4.94
C THR A 79 -19.49 -16.88 -4.67
N SER A 80 -20.15 -18.03 -4.66
CA SER A 80 -21.55 -18.15 -4.22
C SER A 80 -21.79 -17.70 -2.76
N LYS A 81 -20.71 -17.57 -1.97
CA LYS A 81 -20.74 -17.09 -0.58
C LYS A 81 -20.46 -15.60 -0.45
N GLY A 82 -20.28 -14.87 -1.55
CA GLY A 82 -19.95 -13.44 -1.57
C GLY A 82 -18.49 -13.15 -1.91
N LEU A 83 -18.04 -11.94 -1.56
CA LEU A 83 -16.68 -11.48 -1.77
C LEU A 83 -15.70 -12.27 -0.90
N THR A 84 -14.70 -12.90 -1.50
CA THR A 84 -13.71 -13.71 -0.81
C THR A 84 -12.31 -13.12 -0.87
N HIS A 85 -11.96 -12.48 -1.99
CA HIS A 85 -10.63 -11.89 -2.18
C HIS A 85 -10.74 -10.58 -2.94
N ILE A 86 -9.80 -9.68 -2.64
CA ILE A 86 -9.50 -8.54 -3.49
C ILE A 86 -8.04 -8.68 -3.94
N TYR A 87 -7.80 -8.63 -5.23
CA TYR A 87 -6.46 -8.55 -5.80
C TYR A 87 -6.14 -7.09 -6.06
N VAL A 88 -5.01 -6.61 -5.55
CA VAL A 88 -4.46 -5.31 -5.91
C VAL A 88 -3.42 -5.55 -6.98
N LEU A 89 -3.74 -5.16 -8.21
CA LEU A 89 -2.90 -5.36 -9.38
C LEU A 89 -2.16 -4.06 -9.69
N HIS A 90 -0.84 -4.12 -9.85
CA HIS A 90 0.00 -2.97 -10.12
C HIS A 90 0.64 -3.09 -11.50
N GLU A 91 0.69 -2.00 -12.24
CA GLU A 91 1.41 -1.88 -13.51
C GLU A 91 2.87 -1.47 -13.23
N THR A 92 3.65 -2.41 -12.74
CA THR A 92 5.09 -2.25 -12.52
C THR A 92 5.84 -3.36 -13.24
N GLY A 93 7.12 -3.12 -13.58
CA GLY A 93 7.96 -4.12 -14.23
C GLY A 93 8.40 -5.26 -13.34
N ASP A 94 7.95 -5.32 -12.10
CA ASP A 94 8.41 -6.25 -11.09
C ASP A 94 7.74 -7.61 -11.23
N ALA A 95 8.47 -8.66 -11.00
CA ALA A 95 7.90 -9.98 -10.83
C ALA A 95 6.92 -10.00 -9.66
N GLY A 96 5.67 -10.41 -9.90
CA GLY A 96 4.67 -10.57 -8.86
C GLY A 96 4.07 -9.27 -8.32
N ALA A 97 3.93 -8.24 -9.16
CA ALA A 97 3.32 -6.95 -8.80
C ALA A 97 1.81 -7.05 -8.51
N HIS A 98 1.43 -7.99 -7.65
CA HIS A 98 0.07 -8.12 -7.16
C HIS A 98 0.05 -8.53 -5.69
N ARG A 99 -0.98 -8.07 -5.00
CA ARG A 99 -1.23 -8.41 -3.60
C ARG A 99 -2.61 -9.02 -3.46
N VAL A 100 -2.72 -10.06 -2.63
CA VAL A 100 -3.98 -10.71 -2.30
C VAL A 100 -4.46 -10.19 -0.95
N VAL A 101 -5.70 -9.74 -0.88
CA VAL A 101 -6.38 -9.33 0.35
C VAL A 101 -7.51 -10.31 0.60
N TYR A 102 -7.46 -11.01 1.72
CA TYR A 102 -8.49 -11.97 2.13
C TYR A 102 -9.68 -11.24 2.77
N MET A 103 -10.89 -11.49 2.23
CA MET A 103 -12.13 -10.83 2.66
C MET A 103 -13.10 -11.77 3.39
N ASP A 104 -12.64 -12.94 3.79
CA ASP A 104 -13.45 -14.01 4.38
C ASP A 104 -13.49 -13.98 5.92
N GLY A 105 -12.98 -12.93 6.54
CA GLY A 105 -12.98 -12.75 8.00
C GLY A 105 -11.94 -13.55 8.77
N ARG A 106 -10.96 -14.15 8.05
CA ARG A 106 -9.85 -14.85 8.70
C ARG A 106 -8.98 -13.91 9.52
N LYS A 107 -8.20 -14.49 10.45
CA LYS A 107 -7.10 -13.80 11.13
C LYS A 107 -5.78 -14.00 10.38
N HIS A 108 -4.78 -13.21 10.74
CA HIS A 108 -3.41 -13.50 10.32
C HIS A 108 -2.94 -14.82 10.95
N PRO A 109 -2.23 -15.69 10.18
CA PRO A 109 -1.57 -16.87 10.77
C PRO A 109 -0.44 -16.46 11.72
N ASP A 110 -0.21 -17.27 12.75
CA ASP A 110 0.85 -17.03 13.73
C ASP A 110 2.25 -17.39 13.19
N ASP A 111 2.32 -18.22 12.14
CA ASP A 111 3.54 -18.79 11.56
C ASP A 111 3.87 -18.21 10.17
N LEU A 112 3.65 -16.92 9.97
CA LEU A 112 3.91 -16.26 8.69
C LEU A 112 5.39 -16.27 8.32
N ILE A 113 5.67 -16.71 7.09
CA ILE A 113 6.98 -16.51 6.48
C ILE A 113 7.02 -15.09 5.88
N PRO A 114 7.98 -14.23 6.29
CA PRO A 114 8.06 -12.87 5.79
C PRO A 114 8.19 -12.81 4.26
N SER A 115 7.41 -11.95 3.64
CA SER A 115 7.37 -11.80 2.19
C SER A 115 7.38 -10.32 1.77
N TRP A 116 7.57 -10.05 0.48
CA TRP A 116 7.54 -8.68 -0.04
C TRP A 116 6.19 -7.98 0.16
N TRP A 117 5.09 -8.73 0.11
CA TRP A 117 3.73 -8.20 0.16
C TRP A 117 3.02 -8.44 1.47
N GLY A 118 3.64 -9.21 2.37
CA GLY A 118 3.03 -9.64 3.62
C GLY A 118 1.78 -10.50 3.43
N HIS A 119 1.02 -10.64 4.49
CA HIS A 119 -0.30 -11.27 4.51
C HIS A 119 -1.35 -10.20 4.81
N SER A 120 -2.27 -9.98 3.87
CA SER A 120 -3.29 -8.94 3.98
C SER A 120 -4.67 -9.53 4.21
N ILE A 121 -5.37 -9.01 5.21
CA ILE A 121 -6.79 -9.26 5.44
C ILE A 121 -7.56 -7.95 5.25
N GLY A 122 -8.80 -8.05 4.80
CA GLY A 122 -9.61 -6.87 4.52
C GLY A 122 -10.99 -6.96 5.15
N ARG A 123 -11.58 -5.79 5.39
CA ARG A 123 -12.97 -5.63 5.81
C ARG A 123 -13.53 -4.31 5.31
N TRP A 124 -14.84 -4.25 5.19
CA TRP A 124 -15.52 -3.01 4.94
C TRP A 124 -15.92 -2.32 6.24
N GLU A 125 -15.69 -1.03 6.34
CA GLU A 125 -16.21 -0.13 7.37
C GLU A 125 -17.01 0.97 6.67
N GLY A 126 -18.31 0.73 6.49
CA GLY A 126 -19.15 1.58 5.64
C GLY A 126 -18.64 1.61 4.20
N ASP A 127 -18.33 2.77 3.68
CA ASP A 127 -17.79 2.99 2.33
C ASP A 127 -16.24 2.93 2.26
N THR A 128 -15.58 2.54 3.33
CA THR A 128 -14.13 2.43 3.42
C THR A 128 -13.69 0.98 3.43
N LEU A 129 -12.80 0.61 2.51
CA LEU A 129 -12.09 -0.68 2.56
C LEU A 129 -10.89 -0.53 3.48
N VAL A 130 -10.85 -1.31 4.55
CA VAL A 130 -9.70 -1.39 5.46
C VAL A 130 -8.91 -2.63 5.11
N ILE A 131 -7.60 -2.45 4.89
CA ILE A 131 -6.65 -3.54 4.64
C ILE A 131 -5.62 -3.53 5.75
N ASP A 132 -5.51 -4.62 6.45
CA ASP A 132 -4.57 -4.87 7.54
C ASP A 132 -3.50 -5.84 7.04
N THR A 133 -2.21 -5.52 7.18
CA THR A 133 -1.12 -6.33 6.63
C THR A 133 0.05 -6.44 7.58
N VAL A 134 0.49 -7.68 7.81
CA VAL A 134 1.67 -8.05 8.60
C VAL A 134 2.53 -9.06 7.83
N GLY A 135 3.68 -9.45 8.37
CA GLY A 135 4.54 -10.47 7.76
C GLY A 135 5.29 -9.97 6.53
N TYR A 136 5.69 -8.72 6.54
CA TYR A 136 6.62 -8.18 5.54
C TYR A 136 8.06 -8.64 5.82
N ASN A 137 8.85 -8.84 4.75
CA ASN A 137 10.31 -8.90 4.90
C ASN A 137 10.87 -7.47 5.01
N ASP A 138 12.13 -7.32 5.38
CA ASP A 138 12.84 -6.05 5.58
C ASP A 138 13.58 -5.54 4.32
N LYS A 139 13.27 -6.09 3.13
CA LYS A 139 14.11 -5.95 1.93
C LYS A 139 13.73 -4.82 1.00
N PHE A 140 12.55 -4.20 1.15
CA PHE A 140 12.15 -3.06 0.32
C PHE A 140 12.33 -1.71 1.05
N TRP A 141 12.24 -0.63 0.29
CA TRP A 141 12.30 0.73 0.81
C TRP A 141 10.93 1.39 0.66
N PHE A 142 10.55 2.23 1.62
CA PHE A 142 9.29 2.97 1.54
C PHE A 142 9.29 4.08 0.49
N ASP A 143 10.48 4.55 0.10
CA ASP A 143 10.68 5.62 -0.88
C ASP A 143 12.07 5.56 -1.49
N SER A 144 12.35 6.42 -2.50
CA SER A 144 13.67 6.49 -3.14
C SER A 144 14.76 7.13 -2.27
N ARG A 145 14.40 7.68 -1.10
CA ARG A 145 15.37 8.16 -0.09
C ARG A 145 15.95 7.03 0.76
N GLY A 146 15.43 5.82 0.58
CA GLY A 146 15.93 4.66 1.30
C GLY A 146 15.37 4.51 2.70
N THR A 147 14.16 5.04 2.97
CA THR A 147 13.51 4.89 4.28
C THR A 147 13.30 3.41 4.61
N PRO A 148 13.97 2.89 5.67
CA PRO A 148 13.94 1.47 6.01
C PRO A 148 12.74 1.13 6.88
N HIS A 149 12.54 -0.17 7.04
CA HIS A 149 11.65 -0.80 8.01
C HIS A 149 12.25 -2.13 8.47
N THR A 150 11.57 -2.80 9.40
CA THR A 150 11.92 -4.14 9.88
C THR A 150 10.80 -5.14 9.57
N GLU A 151 11.01 -6.42 9.91
CA GLU A 151 9.97 -7.45 9.81
C GLU A 151 8.85 -7.28 10.84
N GLN A 152 8.98 -6.33 11.80
CA GLN A 152 7.91 -5.95 12.73
C GLN A 152 6.89 -5.00 12.08
N LEU A 153 7.09 -4.66 10.79
CA LEU A 153 6.19 -3.78 10.07
C LEU A 153 4.76 -4.32 10.04
N HIS A 154 3.85 -3.49 10.51
CA HIS A 154 2.40 -3.64 10.40
C HIS A 154 1.84 -2.41 9.69
N THR A 155 1.00 -2.60 8.70
CA THR A 155 0.36 -1.50 7.97
C THR A 155 -1.15 -1.63 7.99
N ILE A 156 -1.84 -0.50 8.17
CA ILE A 156 -3.29 -0.41 8.04
C ILE A 156 -3.60 0.63 6.96
N GLU A 157 -4.26 0.22 5.91
CA GLU A 157 -4.70 1.08 4.81
C GLU A 157 -6.20 1.28 4.89
N ARG A 158 -6.66 2.52 4.77
CA ARG A 158 -8.08 2.87 4.74
C ARG A 158 -8.39 3.56 3.42
N TRP A 159 -8.93 2.78 2.50
CA TRP A 159 -9.23 3.23 1.14
C TRP A 159 -10.66 3.73 1.03
N THR A 160 -10.82 5.01 0.75
CA THR A 160 -12.13 5.66 0.58
C THR A 160 -12.19 6.36 -0.77
N ARG A 161 -13.18 6.03 -1.59
CA ARG A 161 -13.45 6.77 -2.83
C ARG A 161 -14.27 8.00 -2.50
N ILE A 162 -13.66 9.18 -2.54
CA ILE A 162 -14.28 10.45 -2.12
C ILE A 162 -15.03 11.16 -3.25
N SER A 163 -14.81 10.76 -4.49
CA SER A 163 -15.55 11.24 -5.68
C SER A 163 -15.43 10.22 -6.81
N TYR A 164 -16.10 10.48 -7.93
CA TYR A 164 -15.97 9.63 -9.13
C TYR A 164 -14.51 9.39 -9.54
N GLY A 165 -13.69 10.42 -9.50
CA GLY A 165 -12.30 10.36 -9.98
C GLY A 165 -11.22 10.39 -8.89
N ARG A 166 -11.57 10.33 -7.61
CA ARG A 166 -10.60 10.44 -6.51
C ARG A 166 -10.79 9.37 -5.45
N ILE A 167 -9.66 8.80 -5.04
CA ILE A 167 -9.56 7.85 -3.94
C ILE A 167 -8.52 8.35 -2.93
N VAL A 168 -8.74 8.13 -1.66
CA VAL A 168 -7.83 8.47 -0.56
C VAL A 168 -7.42 7.19 0.14
N ASN A 169 -6.15 7.09 0.49
CA ASN A 169 -5.60 6.09 1.37
C ASN A 169 -5.08 6.78 2.63
N GLU A 170 -5.74 6.57 3.75
CA GLU A 170 -5.21 6.89 5.07
C GLU A 170 -4.40 5.67 5.53
N PHE A 171 -3.08 5.87 5.60
CA PHE A 171 -2.11 4.79 5.78
C PHE A 171 -1.46 4.93 7.16
N THR A 172 -1.67 3.94 8.00
CA THR A 172 -0.97 3.81 9.28
C THR A 172 0.22 2.86 9.11
N LEU A 173 1.36 3.29 9.57
CA LEU A 173 2.60 2.51 9.60
C LEU A 173 3.00 2.33 11.06
N GLU A 174 3.10 1.08 11.50
CA GLU A 174 3.56 0.68 12.83
C GLU A 174 4.77 -0.24 12.65
N ASP A 175 5.93 0.19 13.10
CA ASP A 175 7.16 -0.63 13.10
C ASP A 175 8.05 -0.18 14.25
N PRO A 176 7.90 -0.77 15.43
CA PRO A 176 8.68 -0.38 16.60
C PRO A 176 10.17 -0.68 16.46
N GLY A 177 10.56 -1.50 15.47
CA GLY A 177 11.96 -1.75 15.14
C GLY A 177 12.65 -0.60 14.41
N ALA A 178 11.90 0.26 13.70
CA ALA A 178 12.45 1.36 12.91
C ALA A 178 11.91 2.74 13.30
N PHE A 179 10.76 2.84 13.94
CA PHE A 179 10.08 4.09 14.30
C PHE A 179 9.75 4.11 15.80
N SER A 180 9.93 5.27 16.44
CA SER A 180 9.64 5.43 17.88
C SER A 180 8.15 5.53 18.22
N LYS A 181 7.29 5.70 17.23
CA LYS A 181 5.81 5.72 17.34
C LYS A 181 5.16 5.46 15.98
N PRO A 182 3.87 5.07 15.96
CA PRO A 182 3.12 4.94 14.72
C PRO A 182 3.11 6.21 13.88
N VAL A 183 3.10 6.05 12.56
CA VAL A 183 3.09 7.13 11.58
C VAL A 183 1.77 7.13 10.82
N GLN A 184 1.11 8.28 10.75
CA GLN A 184 -0.09 8.49 9.96
C GLN A 184 0.25 9.25 8.68
N LEU A 185 -0.10 8.66 7.54
CA LEU A 185 0.15 9.21 6.21
C LEU A 185 -1.18 9.31 5.46
N LYS A 186 -1.27 10.24 4.52
CA LYS A 186 -2.45 10.38 3.68
C LYS A 186 -2.05 10.54 2.23
N PHE A 187 -2.43 9.58 1.42
CA PHE A 187 -2.17 9.58 -0.01
C PHE A 187 -3.46 9.78 -0.80
N THR A 188 -3.35 10.42 -1.95
CA THR A 188 -4.49 10.61 -2.86
C THR A 188 -4.18 10.00 -4.21
N GLY A 189 -5.09 9.15 -4.68
CA GLY A 189 -5.09 8.61 -6.04
C GLY A 189 -6.16 9.27 -6.91
N ARG A 190 -5.92 9.27 -8.21
CA ARG A 190 -6.87 9.73 -9.24
C ARG A 190 -7.19 8.60 -10.21
N LEU A 191 -8.41 8.58 -10.71
CA LEU A 191 -8.81 7.67 -11.76
C LEU A 191 -8.10 8.04 -13.07
N LEU A 192 -7.48 7.05 -13.71
CA LEU A 192 -6.95 7.23 -15.05
C LEU A 192 -8.11 7.31 -16.04
N ARG A 193 -8.06 8.32 -16.90
CA ARG A 193 -9.00 8.39 -18.04
C ARG A 193 -8.59 7.33 -19.05
N PRO A 194 -9.53 6.57 -19.65
CA PRO A 194 -9.21 5.77 -20.82
C PRO A 194 -8.60 6.68 -21.87
N ASN A 195 -7.46 6.30 -22.42
CA ASN A 195 -6.92 7.01 -23.60
C ASN A 195 -7.90 6.74 -24.75
N LEU A 196 -8.78 7.70 -25.03
CA LEU A 196 -9.65 7.71 -26.21
C LEU A 196 -8.81 8.02 -27.47
N LYS A 197 -7.71 7.31 -27.69
CA LYS A 197 -6.93 7.34 -28.91
C LYS A 197 -6.50 5.92 -29.25
N THR A 198 -7.39 5.22 -29.86
CA THR A 198 -7.11 4.19 -30.87
C THR A 198 -8.16 4.31 -31.94
#